data_ec0096f564ee0b59dcf85a735b0ec3c9
#
_entry.id   ec0096f564ee0b59dcf85a735b0ec3c9
#
_cell.length_a   1.000
_cell.length_b   1.000
_cell.length_c   1.000
_cell.angle_alpha   90.00
_cell.angle_beta   90.00
_cell.angle_gamma   90.00
#
_symmetry.space_group_name_H-M   'P 1'
#
loop_
_entity.id
_entity.type
_entity.pdbx_description
1 polymer ?
#
loop_
_entity_poly.entity_id
_entity_poly.type
_entity_poly.pdbx_seq_one_letter_code
_entity_poly.pdbx_strand_id
1 'polypeptide(L)'
;LLIIALSPAADAWSLDARRLEDRHEEQRESVTYGFPIALAGLVLVITYVIAGVAKLRYGGLDWVFGDTLRNHVAYAAARLDLLGGSPSPLAGWVVRLDGIWPVVAAATIVIELGAPIALLGGRIRTAWVLATWLMHLGVLAFMLIGFAFPLSFVAFAPLYRVERLWTDRRVLLRRSSSQRAERAASAS
;
A
#
# COMPACT_ATOMS: atom_id res chain seq x y z
N LEU A 1 0.25 10.67 9.30
CA LEU A 1 1.23 11.27 10.21
C LEU A 1 0.69 11.42 11.63
N LEU A 2 -0.52 11.95 11.87
CA LEU A 2 -1.13 12.10 13.20
C LEU A 2 -1.22 10.78 13.97
N ILE A 3 -1.63 9.69 13.32
CA ILE A 3 -1.72 8.36 13.94
C ILE A 3 -0.35 7.92 14.45
N ILE A 4 0.71 8.14 13.68
CA ILE A 4 2.09 7.78 14.07
C ILE A 4 2.58 8.70 15.20
N ALA A 5 2.27 9.99 15.14
CA ALA A 5 2.66 10.98 16.16
C ALA A 5 1.99 10.73 17.53
N LEU A 6 0.77 10.17 17.53
CA LEU A 6 0.02 9.82 18.74
C LEU A 6 0.27 8.39 19.21
N SER A 7 1.11 7.63 18.50
CA SER A 7 1.45 6.26 18.86
C SER A 7 2.77 6.22 19.66
N PRO A 8 3.03 5.18 20.45
CA PRO A 8 4.31 4.96 21.13
C PRO A 8 5.40 4.51 20.15
N ALA A 9 5.48 5.15 18.96
CA ALA A 9 6.40 4.77 17.89
C ALA A 9 7.87 4.97 18.26
N ALA A 10 8.15 5.84 19.24
CA ALA A 10 9.49 6.12 19.73
C ALA A 10 10.03 5.05 20.70
N ASP A 11 9.17 4.22 21.29
CA ASP A 11 9.55 3.29 22.35
C ASP A 11 10.54 2.20 21.92
N ALA A 12 10.48 1.78 20.65
CA ALA A 12 11.30 0.68 20.15
C ALA A 12 12.62 1.14 19.44
N TRP A 13 12.68 2.38 18.94
CA TRP A 13 13.77 2.83 18.06
C TRP A 13 14.33 4.21 18.45
N SER A 14 14.04 4.69 19.65
CA SER A 14 14.60 5.95 20.14
C SER A 14 16.00 5.74 20.75
N LEU A 15 16.78 6.83 20.87
CA LEU A 15 18.03 6.82 21.62
C LEU A 15 17.79 6.48 23.09
N ASP A 16 16.64 6.82 23.64
CA ASP A 16 16.26 6.52 25.01
C ASP A 16 15.92 5.04 25.19
N ALA A 17 15.29 4.39 24.21
CA ALA A 17 15.07 2.94 24.22
C ALA A 17 16.39 2.17 24.29
N ARG A 18 17.43 2.63 23.58
CA ARG A 18 18.78 2.00 23.64
C ARG A 18 19.45 2.11 24.98
N ARG A 19 19.15 3.17 25.76
CA ARG A 19 19.68 3.35 27.12
C ARG A 19 18.93 2.53 28.19
N LEU A 20 17.70 2.07 27.84
CA LEU A 20 16.84 1.31 28.71
C LEU A 20 16.85 -0.20 28.39
N GLU A 21 17.75 -0.65 27.51
CA GLU A 21 17.84 -2.03 27.00
C GLU A 21 18.01 -3.09 28.13
N ASP A 22 18.49 -2.70 29.31
CA ASP A 22 18.62 -3.57 30.49
C ASP A 22 17.29 -3.83 31.25
N ARG A 23 16.17 -3.23 30.84
CA ARG A 23 14.85 -3.37 31.52
C ARG A 23 13.77 -4.02 30.67
N HIS A 24 14.07 -4.46 29.45
CA HIS A 24 13.08 -5.03 28.54
C HIS A 24 12.94 -6.54 28.72
N GLU A 25 12.45 -6.95 29.85
CA GLU A 25 11.69 -8.19 29.94
C GLU A 25 10.34 -7.99 29.27
N GLU A 26 10.08 -8.81 28.24
CA GLU A 26 8.77 -9.02 27.60
C GLU A 26 8.05 -7.74 27.11
N GLN A 27 8.43 -7.26 25.94
CA GLN A 27 7.51 -6.48 25.12
C GLN A 27 6.36 -7.41 24.68
N ARG A 28 5.35 -7.51 25.55
CA ARG A 28 4.10 -8.20 25.25
C ARG A 28 3.47 -7.52 24.02
N GLU A 29 2.93 -8.33 23.12
CA GLU A 29 1.99 -7.84 22.10
C GLU A 29 0.90 -7.04 22.83
N SER A 30 0.99 -5.72 22.85
CA SER A 30 0.04 -4.88 23.56
C SER A 30 -0.90 -4.21 22.56
N VAL A 31 -2.15 -4.03 22.94
CA VAL A 31 -3.15 -3.29 22.19
C VAL A 31 -2.67 -1.88 21.86
N THR A 32 -1.85 -1.30 22.74
CA THR A 32 -1.27 0.05 22.58
C THR A 32 -0.42 0.18 21.33
N TYR A 33 0.36 -0.85 20.96
CA TYR A 33 1.18 -0.85 19.75
C TYR A 33 0.41 -1.33 18.50
N GLY A 34 -0.56 -2.23 18.69
CA GLY A 34 -1.37 -2.76 17.59
C GLY A 34 -2.42 -1.79 17.07
N PHE A 35 -3.01 -0.98 17.95
CA PHE A 35 -4.09 -0.08 17.62
C PHE A 35 -3.73 0.96 16.54
N PRO A 36 -2.61 1.70 16.61
CA PRO A 36 -2.24 2.67 15.58
C PRO A 36 -2.04 2.03 14.20
N ILE A 37 -1.49 0.83 14.14
CA ILE A 37 -1.28 0.09 12.90
C ILE A 37 -2.64 -0.33 12.31
N ALA A 38 -3.52 -0.88 13.13
CA ALA A 38 -4.87 -1.26 12.71
C ALA A 38 -5.67 -0.04 12.22
N LEU A 39 -5.56 1.09 12.92
CA LEU A 39 -6.21 2.35 12.53
C LEU A 39 -5.67 2.86 11.20
N ALA A 40 -4.36 2.81 10.97
CA ALA A 40 -3.76 3.19 9.69
C ALA A 40 -4.26 2.29 8.54
N GLY A 41 -4.38 0.99 8.76
CA GLY A 41 -4.97 0.05 7.80
C GLY A 41 -6.44 0.35 7.52
N LEU A 42 -7.22 0.69 8.54
CA LEU A 42 -8.62 1.07 8.40
C LEU A 42 -8.77 2.38 7.61
N VAL A 43 -7.97 3.39 7.89
CA VAL A 43 -7.96 4.66 7.16
C VAL A 43 -7.63 4.43 5.69
N LEU A 44 -6.67 3.58 5.38
CA LEU A 44 -6.35 3.20 4.01
C LEU A 44 -7.59 2.60 3.31
N VAL A 45 -8.23 1.61 3.92
CA VAL A 45 -9.43 0.95 3.35
C VAL A 45 -10.55 1.96 3.12
N ILE A 46 -10.84 2.80 4.11
CA ILE A 46 -11.88 3.83 4.00
C ILE A 46 -11.56 4.82 2.87
N THR A 47 -10.31 5.19 2.68
CA THR A 47 -9.89 6.09 1.59
C THR A 47 -10.27 5.53 0.22
N TYR A 48 -10.03 4.24 -0.03
CA TYR A 48 -10.44 3.60 -1.28
C TYR A 48 -11.96 3.51 -1.42
N VAL A 49 -12.67 3.14 -0.36
CA VAL A 49 -14.14 3.10 -0.39
C VAL A 49 -14.72 4.47 -0.72
N ILE A 50 -14.23 5.54 -0.09
CA ILE A 50 -14.67 6.91 -0.37
C ILE A 50 -14.39 7.27 -1.83
N ALA A 51 -13.24 6.89 -2.39
CA ALA A 51 -12.92 7.13 -3.79
C ALA A 51 -13.90 6.44 -4.73
N GLY A 52 -14.24 5.17 -4.48
CA GLY A 52 -15.22 4.42 -5.25
C GLY A 52 -16.64 5.01 -5.13
N VAL A 53 -17.05 5.36 -3.92
CA VAL A 53 -18.35 6.02 -3.68
C VAL A 53 -18.42 7.37 -4.39
N ALA A 54 -17.35 8.16 -4.35
CA ALA A 54 -17.30 9.46 -5.03
C ALA A 54 -17.47 9.30 -6.55
N LYS A 55 -16.83 8.31 -7.17
CA LYS A 55 -16.99 8.01 -8.60
C LYS A 55 -18.44 7.70 -8.95
N LEU A 56 -19.11 6.85 -8.17
CA LEU A 56 -20.51 6.51 -8.39
C LEU A 56 -21.46 7.67 -8.10
N ARG A 57 -21.16 8.47 -7.08
CA ARG A 57 -22.01 9.62 -6.71
C ARG A 57 -21.96 10.74 -7.75
N TYR A 58 -20.79 11.06 -8.27
CA TYR A 58 -20.58 12.19 -9.18
C TYR A 58 -20.59 11.78 -10.65
N GLY A 59 -20.12 10.59 -10.98
CA GLY A 59 -20.09 10.07 -12.35
C GLY A 59 -21.27 9.13 -12.66
N GLY A 60 -21.92 8.57 -11.65
CA GLY A 60 -23.01 7.63 -11.85
C GLY A 60 -22.60 6.42 -12.70
N LEU A 61 -23.52 5.97 -13.52
CA LEU A 61 -23.27 4.90 -14.51
C LEU A 61 -22.36 5.37 -15.66
N ASP A 62 -22.28 6.67 -15.90
CA ASP A 62 -21.38 7.24 -16.94
C ASP A 62 -19.92 7.05 -16.58
N TRP A 63 -19.58 6.82 -15.30
CA TRP A 63 -18.23 6.44 -14.92
C TRP A 63 -17.80 5.13 -15.58
N VAL A 64 -18.73 4.15 -15.66
CA VAL A 64 -18.45 2.82 -16.20
C VAL A 64 -18.73 2.76 -17.70
N PHE A 65 -19.90 3.23 -18.14
CA PHE A 65 -20.39 3.03 -19.50
C PHE A 65 -20.14 4.22 -20.43
N GLY A 66 -19.78 5.38 -19.85
CA GLY A 66 -19.38 6.56 -20.61
C GLY A 66 -17.86 6.61 -20.85
N ASP A 67 -17.43 7.64 -21.54
CA ASP A 67 -16.02 7.89 -21.84
C ASP A 67 -15.25 8.58 -20.68
N THR A 68 -15.79 8.56 -19.45
CA THR A 68 -15.25 9.34 -18.33
C THR A 68 -13.78 9.00 -18.06
N LEU A 69 -13.45 7.72 -17.90
CA LEU A 69 -12.07 7.30 -17.64
C LEU A 69 -11.13 7.57 -18.84
N ARG A 70 -11.62 7.32 -20.06
CA ARG A 70 -10.91 7.65 -21.31
C ARG A 70 -10.57 9.14 -21.36
N ASN A 71 -11.56 9.99 -21.08
CA ASN A 71 -11.40 11.43 -21.05
C ASN A 71 -10.41 11.89 -19.98
N HIS A 72 -10.37 11.25 -18.82
CA HIS A 72 -9.37 11.55 -17.79
C HIS A 72 -7.94 11.26 -18.29
N VAL A 73 -7.72 10.15 -18.99
CA VAL A 73 -6.41 9.82 -19.57
C VAL A 73 -6.04 10.83 -20.66
N ALA A 74 -6.97 11.14 -21.57
CA ALA A 74 -6.76 12.13 -22.63
C ALA A 74 -6.48 13.53 -22.07
N TYR A 75 -7.23 13.94 -21.05
CA TYR A 75 -7.05 15.22 -20.38
C TYR A 75 -5.69 15.31 -19.67
N ALA A 76 -5.25 14.26 -18.98
CA ALA A 76 -3.94 14.23 -18.32
C ALA A 76 -2.81 14.43 -19.35
N ALA A 77 -2.90 13.77 -20.51
CA ALA A 77 -1.94 13.92 -21.59
C ALA A 77 -1.94 15.35 -22.17
N ALA A 78 -3.12 15.89 -22.51
CA ALA A 78 -3.27 17.24 -23.04
C ALA A 78 -2.78 18.31 -22.04
N ARG A 79 -3.06 18.13 -20.75
CA ARG A 79 -2.59 19.05 -19.70
C ARG A 79 -1.06 19.09 -19.63
N LEU A 80 -0.39 17.93 -19.69
CA LEU A 80 1.07 17.88 -19.67
C LEU A 80 1.67 18.59 -20.89
N ASP A 81 1.11 18.36 -22.07
CA ASP A 81 1.54 19.02 -23.30
C ASP A 81 1.39 20.55 -23.22
N LEU A 82 0.23 21.04 -22.76
CA LEU A 82 -0.03 22.46 -22.55
C LEU A 82 0.92 23.13 -21.55
N LEU A 83 1.42 22.37 -20.57
CA LEU A 83 2.39 22.85 -19.59
C LEU A 83 3.85 22.73 -20.07
N GLY A 84 4.07 22.35 -21.33
CA GLY A 84 5.42 22.19 -21.92
C GLY A 84 6.11 20.88 -21.49
N GLY A 85 5.40 19.95 -20.88
CA GLY A 85 5.87 18.60 -20.57
C GLY A 85 5.62 17.62 -21.71
N SER A 86 6.18 16.41 -21.57
CA SER A 86 5.92 15.33 -22.54
C SER A 86 4.87 14.37 -21.96
N PRO A 87 3.71 14.20 -22.61
CA PRO A 87 2.72 13.22 -22.20
C PRO A 87 3.25 11.78 -22.34
N SER A 88 2.61 10.85 -21.64
CA SER A 88 2.94 9.43 -21.81
C SER A 88 2.68 8.98 -23.26
N PRO A 89 3.66 8.34 -23.93
CA PRO A 89 3.43 7.77 -25.25
C PRO A 89 2.34 6.69 -25.24
N LEU A 90 2.13 6.03 -24.10
CA LEU A 90 1.09 5.02 -23.92
C LEU A 90 -0.31 5.65 -23.86
N ALA A 91 -0.45 6.89 -23.41
CA ALA A 91 -1.75 7.58 -23.37
C ALA A 91 -2.35 7.72 -24.78
N GLY A 92 -1.56 8.18 -25.74
CA GLY A 92 -2.01 8.35 -27.13
C GLY A 92 -2.40 7.04 -27.81
N TRP A 93 -1.79 5.94 -27.41
CA TRP A 93 -2.14 4.61 -27.90
C TRP A 93 -3.41 4.08 -27.23
N VAL A 94 -3.49 4.08 -25.90
CA VAL A 94 -4.59 3.47 -25.16
C VAL A 94 -5.91 4.20 -25.35
N VAL A 95 -5.89 5.54 -25.53
CA VAL A 95 -7.10 6.34 -25.79
C VAL A 95 -7.79 5.96 -27.11
N ARG A 96 -7.05 5.39 -28.05
CA ARG A 96 -7.61 4.93 -29.34
C ARG A 96 -8.25 3.54 -29.27
N LEU A 97 -8.08 2.82 -28.16
CA LEU A 97 -8.68 1.50 -27.99
C LEU A 97 -10.13 1.64 -27.55
N ASP A 98 -11.04 1.24 -28.43
CA ASP A 98 -12.46 1.18 -28.10
C ASP A 98 -12.80 -0.11 -27.32
N GLY A 99 -13.84 -0.05 -26.50
CA GLY A 99 -14.40 -1.20 -25.80
C GLY A 99 -13.68 -1.65 -24.50
N ILE A 100 -12.44 -1.22 -24.24
CA ILE A 100 -11.74 -1.57 -23.00
C ILE A 100 -12.16 -0.70 -21.80
N TRP A 101 -12.63 0.51 -22.06
CA TRP A 101 -12.86 1.52 -21.05
C TRP A 101 -13.92 1.14 -20.03
N PRO A 102 -15.09 0.55 -20.40
CA PRO A 102 -16.06 0.08 -19.42
C PRO A 102 -15.50 -0.98 -18.49
N VAL A 103 -14.68 -1.89 -19.02
CA VAL A 103 -14.06 -2.97 -18.22
C VAL A 103 -13.06 -2.40 -17.23
N VAL A 104 -12.18 -1.51 -17.69
CA VAL A 104 -11.17 -0.88 -16.84
C VAL A 104 -11.85 0.01 -15.78
N ALA A 105 -12.86 0.81 -16.18
CA ALA A 105 -13.62 1.65 -15.26
C ALA A 105 -14.36 0.83 -14.19
N ALA A 106 -15.03 -0.25 -14.59
CA ALA A 106 -15.68 -1.16 -13.65
C ALA A 106 -14.66 -1.79 -12.69
N ALA A 107 -13.50 -2.22 -13.20
CA ALA A 107 -12.44 -2.79 -12.38
C ALA A 107 -11.95 -1.80 -11.32
N THR A 108 -11.78 -0.50 -11.64
CA THR A 108 -11.38 0.51 -10.64
C THR A 108 -12.42 0.62 -9.53
N ILE A 109 -13.72 0.67 -9.86
CA ILE A 109 -14.80 0.72 -8.87
C ILE A 109 -14.82 -0.53 -7.99
N VAL A 110 -14.70 -1.72 -8.60
CA VAL A 110 -14.67 -2.98 -7.85
C VAL A 110 -13.49 -3.05 -6.89
N ILE A 111 -12.30 -2.61 -7.31
CA ILE A 111 -11.11 -2.54 -6.45
C ILE A 111 -11.35 -1.57 -5.30
N GLU A 112 -11.87 -0.39 -5.58
CA GLU A 112 -12.05 0.67 -4.58
C GLU A 112 -13.17 0.34 -3.58
N LEU A 113 -14.34 -0.05 -4.03
CA LEU A 113 -15.44 -0.45 -3.15
C LEU A 113 -15.17 -1.79 -2.45
N GLY A 114 -14.40 -2.66 -3.08
CA GLY A 114 -13.97 -3.94 -2.52
C GLY A 114 -12.86 -3.82 -1.48
N ALA A 115 -12.35 -2.63 -1.19
CA ALA A 115 -11.24 -2.44 -0.24
C ALA A 115 -11.46 -3.11 1.13
N PRO A 116 -12.67 -3.18 1.71
CA PRO A 116 -12.89 -3.89 2.98
C PRO A 116 -12.48 -5.35 2.97
N ILE A 117 -12.46 -6.03 1.82
CA ILE A 117 -12.03 -7.44 1.72
C ILE A 117 -10.56 -7.62 2.12
N ALA A 118 -9.75 -6.56 2.01
CA ALA A 118 -8.35 -6.60 2.46
C ALA A 118 -8.22 -6.87 3.96
N LEU A 119 -9.23 -6.54 4.76
CA LEU A 119 -9.25 -6.79 6.20
C LEU A 119 -9.43 -8.27 6.54
N LEU A 120 -9.95 -9.09 5.62
CA LEU A 120 -10.12 -10.54 5.81
C LEU A 120 -8.78 -11.29 5.90
N GLY A 121 -7.69 -10.69 5.41
CA GLY A 121 -6.35 -11.27 5.50
C GLY A 121 -6.00 -12.31 4.44
N GLY A 122 -4.87 -12.99 4.64
CA GLY A 122 -4.44 -14.10 3.78
C GLY A 122 -4.27 -13.74 2.30
N ARG A 123 -4.60 -14.69 1.44
CA ARG A 123 -4.48 -14.56 -0.03
C ARG A 123 -5.40 -13.48 -0.62
N ILE A 124 -6.58 -13.27 -0.01
CA ILE A 124 -7.56 -12.27 -0.45
C ILE A 124 -6.99 -10.87 -0.29
N ARG A 125 -6.38 -10.56 0.86
CA ARG A 125 -5.65 -9.32 1.08
C ARG A 125 -4.58 -9.11 0.02
N THR A 126 -3.73 -10.10 -0.21
CA THR A 126 -2.64 -10.00 -1.17
C THR A 126 -3.15 -9.78 -2.59
N ALA A 127 -4.21 -10.48 -3.00
CA ALA A 127 -4.84 -10.27 -4.30
C ALA A 127 -5.37 -8.85 -4.46
N TRP A 128 -6.05 -8.32 -3.43
CA TRP A 128 -6.55 -6.94 -3.44
C TRP A 128 -5.40 -5.92 -3.51
N VAL A 129 -4.34 -6.12 -2.71
CA VAL A 129 -3.16 -5.22 -2.72
C VAL A 129 -2.50 -5.21 -4.09
N LEU A 130 -2.33 -6.37 -4.72
CA LEU A 130 -1.75 -6.47 -6.07
C LEU A 130 -2.65 -5.81 -7.12
N ALA A 131 -3.96 -6.02 -7.06
CA ALA A 131 -4.91 -5.37 -7.97
C ALA A 131 -4.87 -3.83 -7.83
N THR A 132 -4.83 -3.34 -6.60
CA THR A 132 -4.73 -1.92 -6.29
C THR A 132 -3.38 -1.34 -6.75
N TRP A 133 -2.29 -2.06 -6.54
CA TRP A 133 -0.97 -1.67 -7.02
C TRP A 133 -0.92 -1.57 -8.54
N LEU A 134 -1.47 -2.57 -9.25
CA LEU A 134 -1.58 -2.56 -10.71
C LEU A 134 -2.43 -1.39 -11.22
N MET A 135 -3.51 -1.06 -10.53
CA MET A 135 -4.33 0.12 -10.84
C MET A 135 -3.50 1.40 -10.77
N HIS A 136 -2.70 1.61 -9.71
CA HIS A 136 -1.83 2.78 -9.58
C HIS A 136 -0.69 2.79 -10.59
N LEU A 137 -0.17 1.62 -10.93
CA LEU A 137 0.82 1.48 -12.00
C LEU A 137 0.22 1.89 -13.36
N GLY A 138 -1.03 1.52 -13.64
CA GLY A 138 -1.77 1.97 -14.81
C GLY A 138 -1.95 3.49 -14.85
N VAL A 139 -2.33 4.10 -13.71
CA VAL A 139 -2.44 5.56 -13.60
C VAL A 139 -1.09 6.24 -13.87
N LEU A 140 0.00 5.71 -13.31
CA LEU A 140 1.35 6.22 -13.58
C LEU A 140 1.71 6.05 -15.06
N ALA A 141 1.49 4.88 -15.65
CA ALA A 141 1.87 4.56 -17.01
C ALA A 141 1.13 5.40 -18.06
N PHE A 142 -0.17 5.65 -17.87
CA PHE A 142 -1.00 6.33 -18.85
C PHE A 142 -1.14 7.83 -18.58
N MET A 143 -1.17 8.25 -17.32
CA MET A 143 -1.44 9.64 -16.93
C MET A 143 -0.21 10.36 -16.38
N LEU A 144 0.90 9.66 -16.13
CA LEU A 144 2.11 10.15 -15.44
C LEU A 144 1.80 10.77 -14.06
N ILE A 145 0.72 10.30 -13.42
CA ILE A 145 0.38 10.68 -12.05
C ILE A 145 0.96 9.62 -11.09
N GLY A 146 1.96 10.02 -10.31
CA GLY A 146 2.65 9.11 -9.40
C GLY A 146 2.07 9.17 -7.99
N PHE A 147 1.59 8.03 -7.50
CA PHE A 147 1.19 7.82 -6.12
C PHE A 147 2.32 7.07 -5.38
N ALA A 148 3.28 7.83 -4.82
CA ALA A 148 4.51 7.26 -4.26
C ALA A 148 4.25 6.17 -3.20
N PHE A 149 3.32 6.40 -2.27
CA PHE A 149 3.05 5.44 -1.19
C PHE A 149 2.44 4.12 -1.67
N PRO A 150 1.37 4.09 -2.50
CA PRO A 150 0.86 2.85 -3.09
C PRO A 150 1.89 2.15 -3.98
N LEU A 151 2.62 2.88 -4.82
CA LEU A 151 3.59 2.30 -5.75
C LEU A 151 4.80 1.67 -5.05
N SER A 152 5.22 2.22 -3.90
CA SER A 152 6.28 1.66 -3.06
C SER A 152 5.81 0.56 -2.10
N PHE A 153 4.55 0.16 -2.12
CA PHE A 153 3.89 -0.73 -1.17
C PHE A 153 3.82 -0.22 0.28
N VAL A 154 4.41 0.92 0.59
CA VAL A 154 4.41 1.50 1.96
C VAL A 154 2.99 1.76 2.47
N ALA A 155 2.07 2.20 1.60
CA ALA A 155 0.67 2.41 1.96
C ALA A 155 -0.01 1.13 2.50
N PHE A 156 0.39 -0.04 2.02
CA PHE A 156 -0.22 -1.32 2.38
C PHE A 156 0.46 -2.01 3.57
N ALA A 157 1.60 -1.49 4.05
CA ALA A 157 2.34 -2.06 5.17
C ALA A 157 1.45 -2.27 6.43
N PRO A 158 0.54 -1.35 6.81
CA PRO A 158 -0.33 -1.54 7.98
C PRO A 158 -1.31 -2.72 7.87
N LEU A 159 -1.56 -3.23 6.66
CA LEU A 159 -2.39 -4.41 6.46
C LEU A 159 -1.66 -5.72 6.77
N TYR A 160 -0.34 -5.69 6.88
CA TYR A 160 0.50 -6.86 7.12
C TYR A 160 1.19 -6.76 8.48
N ARG A 161 1.47 -7.92 9.07
CA ARG A 161 2.29 -8.02 10.29
C ARG A 161 3.77 -7.94 9.94
N VAL A 162 4.20 -6.77 9.49
CA VAL A 162 5.59 -6.55 9.05
C VAL A 162 6.61 -6.73 10.18
N GLU A 163 6.18 -6.56 11.43
CA GLU A 163 6.99 -6.78 12.64
C GLU A 163 7.52 -8.22 12.72
N ARG A 164 6.77 -9.21 12.22
CA ARG A 164 7.19 -10.63 12.21
C ARG A 164 8.42 -10.86 11.35
N LEU A 165 8.59 -10.12 10.27
CA LEU A 165 9.76 -10.23 9.39
C LEU A 165 11.06 -9.89 10.13
N TRP A 166 11.00 -8.97 11.09
CA TRP A 166 12.15 -8.58 11.91
C TRP A 166 12.43 -9.60 13.02
N THR A 167 11.39 -10.10 13.66
CA THR A 167 11.50 -11.10 14.74
C THR A 167 12.10 -12.39 14.19
N ASP A 168 11.59 -12.89 13.07
CA ASP A 168 12.08 -14.12 12.46
C ASP A 168 13.55 -14.00 12.00
N ARG A 169 13.94 -12.86 11.43
CA ARG A 169 15.35 -12.61 11.07
C ARG A 169 16.27 -12.63 12.30
N ARG A 170 15.89 -12.00 13.40
CA ARG A 170 16.70 -11.99 14.62
C ARG A 170 16.84 -13.38 15.22
N VAL A 171 15.76 -14.18 15.22
CA VAL A 171 15.81 -15.59 15.69
C VAL A 171 16.73 -16.43 14.82
N LEU A 172 16.65 -16.29 13.50
CA LEU A 172 17.53 -17.02 12.57
C LEU A 172 19.00 -16.64 12.74
N LEU A 173 19.30 -15.36 12.91
CA LEU A 173 20.69 -14.88 13.11
C LEU A 173 21.25 -15.36 14.45
N ARG A 174 20.46 -15.36 15.53
CA ARG A 174 20.87 -15.91 16.83
C ARG A 174 21.14 -17.42 16.76
N ARG A 175 20.29 -18.20 16.08
CA ARG A 175 20.51 -19.65 15.90
C ARG A 175 21.79 -19.94 15.11
N SER A 176 22.08 -19.17 14.07
CA SER A 176 23.30 -19.35 13.28
C SER A 176 24.57 -19.01 14.08
N SER A 177 24.54 -18.01 14.95
CA SER A 177 25.67 -17.66 15.81
C SER A 177 25.90 -18.69 16.92
N SER A 178 24.84 -19.21 17.55
CA SER A 178 24.95 -20.30 18.55
C SER A 178 25.53 -21.57 17.95
N GLN A 179 25.07 -21.99 16.78
CA GLN A 179 25.60 -23.18 16.10
C GLN A 179 27.08 -23.01 15.67
N ARG A 180 27.49 -21.79 15.30
CA ARG A 180 28.92 -21.52 15.02
C ARG A 180 29.77 -21.58 16.27
N ALA A 181 29.26 -21.05 17.41
CA ALA A 181 29.97 -21.13 18.68
C ALA A 181 30.11 -22.57 19.18
N GLU A 182 29.07 -23.39 19.09
CA GLU A 182 29.11 -24.83 19.46
C GLU A 182 30.08 -25.61 18.57
N ARG A 183 30.12 -25.37 17.26
CA ARG A 183 31.09 -26.00 16.36
C ARG A 183 32.52 -25.60 16.65
N ALA A 184 32.77 -24.35 17.03
CA ALA A 184 34.09 -23.87 17.41
C ALA A 184 34.58 -24.52 18.73
N ALA A 185 33.64 -24.67 19.71
CA ALA A 185 33.95 -25.33 20.98
C ALA A 185 34.18 -26.84 20.88
N SER A 186 33.58 -27.51 19.89
CA SER A 186 33.77 -28.95 19.66
C SER A 186 35.01 -29.31 18.82
N ALA A 187 35.69 -28.30 18.25
CA ALA A 187 36.88 -28.44 17.42
C ALA A 187 38.19 -28.10 18.17
N SER A 188 38.08 -27.64 19.43
CA SER A 188 39.18 -27.40 20.38
C SER A 188 39.32 -28.54 21.37
#